data_0e81b5f700f9241feac1f0855b5015b1
#
_entry.id   0e81b5f700f9241feac1f0855b5015b1
#
_cell.length_a   1.000
_cell.length_b   1.000
_cell.length_c   1.000
_cell.angle_alpha   90.00
_cell.angle_beta   90.00
_cell.angle_gamma   90.00
#
_symmetry.space_group_name_H-M   'P 1'
#
loop_
_entity.id
_entity.type
_entity.pdbx_description
1 polymer ?
#
loop_
_entity_poly.entity_id
_entity_poly.type
_entity_poly.pdbx_seq_one_letter_code
_entity_poly.pdbx_strand_id
1 'polypeptide(L)'
;MALLRLLLATLLACGLTAAPAQAQDFPKFTGFVVDAANVLSPEQEAALTQKLDQLQQKTNHQLVVATVPDLQGYAIDDYGYRLGRAWGVGLKDADNGAILLVAPNERKVRVEVGYGLEPILTDAFSSLVVNNTILPRFKAGDLPGGIIAGADALAAQLSLPDADAEARAKAAAAEYDRTHATAARGGNGGGSHLALVFWGMVLLFVLLSMLRGRGGAKGRGRRYRGRGSRSGGGVDANWPIILWTIANEIGRSARDDDDDGGGWGGFGGGGGSGGGWGGGGFGGGGGGSFGGGGASGSW
;
A
#
# COMPACT_ATOMS: atom_id res chain seq x y z
N MET A 1 -16.09 34.57 -36.07
CA MET A 1 -16.71 33.31 -36.52
C MET A 1 -15.71 32.14 -36.58
N ALA A 2 -14.51 32.31 -37.18
CA ALA A 2 -13.49 31.22 -37.26
C ALA A 2 -12.93 30.80 -35.91
N LEU A 3 -12.59 31.74 -35.04
CA LEU A 3 -12.08 31.50 -33.69
C LEU A 3 -13.09 30.74 -32.80
N LEU A 4 -14.37 31.06 -32.90
CA LEU A 4 -15.43 30.37 -32.15
C LEU A 4 -15.61 28.93 -32.60
N ARG A 5 -15.47 28.67 -33.91
CA ARG A 5 -15.52 27.30 -34.46
C ARG A 5 -14.30 26.48 -34.06
N LEU A 6 -13.11 27.08 -33.97
CA LEU A 6 -11.90 26.43 -33.50
C LEU A 6 -11.99 26.07 -32.01
N LEU A 7 -12.50 26.97 -31.17
CA LEU A 7 -12.73 26.73 -29.74
C LEU A 7 -13.77 25.62 -29.52
N LEU A 8 -14.84 25.60 -30.31
CA LEU A 8 -15.85 24.54 -30.21
C LEU A 8 -15.31 23.18 -30.64
N ALA A 9 -14.47 23.14 -31.69
CA ALA A 9 -13.82 21.91 -32.16
C ALA A 9 -12.80 21.37 -31.14
N THR A 10 -12.02 22.23 -30.49
CA THR A 10 -11.09 21.79 -29.41
C THR A 10 -11.83 21.32 -28.17
N LEU A 11 -12.94 21.97 -27.79
CA LEU A 11 -13.78 21.51 -26.67
C LEU A 11 -14.41 20.14 -26.95
N LEU A 12 -14.87 19.92 -28.20
CA LEU A 12 -15.45 18.64 -28.63
C LEU A 12 -14.39 17.54 -28.69
N ALA A 13 -13.17 17.84 -29.15
CA ALA A 13 -12.07 16.88 -29.19
C ALA A 13 -11.56 16.49 -27.77
N CYS A 14 -11.59 17.41 -26.80
CA CYS A 14 -11.24 17.12 -25.42
C CYS A 14 -12.27 16.24 -24.70
N GLY A 15 -13.56 16.33 -25.10
CA GLY A 15 -14.63 15.51 -24.54
C GLY A 15 -14.64 14.04 -24.96
N LEU A 16 -13.93 13.67 -26.05
CA LEU A 16 -13.89 12.30 -26.57
C LEU A 16 -12.79 11.41 -25.96
N THR A 17 -11.93 11.92 -25.09
CA THR A 17 -10.84 11.16 -24.47
C THR A 17 -11.15 10.67 -23.05
N ALA A 18 -12.42 10.70 -22.60
CA ALA A 18 -12.81 10.05 -21.35
C ALA A 18 -12.67 8.53 -21.56
N ALA A 19 -11.51 7.97 -21.21
CA ALA A 19 -11.35 6.54 -21.07
C ALA A 19 -12.43 6.03 -20.10
N PRO A 20 -13.18 4.96 -20.42
CA PRO A 20 -14.13 4.41 -19.47
C PRO A 20 -13.36 4.02 -18.21
N ALA A 21 -13.74 4.56 -17.07
CA ALA A 21 -13.27 4.07 -15.79
C ALA A 21 -13.79 2.64 -15.68
N GLN A 22 -12.91 1.65 -15.84
CA GLN A 22 -13.27 0.25 -15.66
C GLN A 22 -13.66 0.10 -14.19
N ALA A 23 -14.92 -0.26 -13.94
CA ALA A 23 -15.36 -0.65 -12.62
C ALA A 23 -14.59 -1.91 -12.23
N GLN A 24 -14.04 -1.93 -11.02
CA GLN A 24 -13.36 -3.09 -10.47
C GLN A 24 -14.35 -4.24 -10.34
N ASP A 25 -14.01 -5.39 -10.91
CA ASP A 25 -14.85 -6.60 -10.87
C ASP A 25 -14.37 -7.51 -9.73
N PHE A 26 -15.23 -7.72 -8.74
CA PHE A 26 -14.94 -8.59 -7.61
C PHE A 26 -15.56 -9.96 -7.79
N PRO A 27 -14.89 -11.04 -7.33
CA PRO A 27 -15.52 -12.34 -7.22
C PRO A 27 -16.84 -12.25 -6.43
N LYS A 28 -17.80 -13.08 -6.82
CA LYS A 28 -19.06 -13.14 -6.11
C LYS A 28 -18.84 -13.64 -4.67
N PHE A 29 -19.40 -12.92 -3.70
CA PHE A 29 -19.36 -13.34 -2.31
C PHE A 29 -20.23 -14.58 -2.10
N THR A 30 -19.63 -15.74 -1.80
CA THR A 30 -20.32 -17.02 -1.68
C THR A 30 -20.33 -17.57 -0.25
N GLY A 31 -19.52 -17.02 0.65
CA GLY A 31 -19.42 -17.49 2.03
C GLY A 31 -18.10 -17.07 2.70
N PHE A 32 -17.75 -17.77 3.78
CA PHE A 32 -16.54 -17.49 4.55
C PHE A 32 -15.24 -17.76 3.78
N VAL A 33 -15.29 -18.63 2.76
CA VAL A 33 -14.16 -18.91 1.87
C VAL A 33 -14.61 -18.66 0.43
N VAL A 34 -13.87 -17.80 -0.26
CA VAL A 34 -14.06 -17.49 -1.67
C VAL A 34 -12.74 -17.77 -2.39
N ASP A 35 -12.58 -18.98 -2.90
CA ASP A 35 -11.36 -19.43 -3.57
C ASP A 35 -11.45 -19.23 -5.09
N ALA A 36 -11.49 -17.96 -5.54
CA ALA A 36 -11.56 -17.64 -6.96
C ALA A 36 -10.28 -17.96 -7.75
N ALA A 37 -9.14 -18.11 -7.06
CA ALA A 37 -7.86 -18.51 -7.67
C ALA A 37 -7.65 -20.03 -7.70
N ASN A 38 -8.57 -20.84 -7.15
CA ASN A 38 -8.51 -22.30 -7.07
C ASN A 38 -7.21 -22.80 -6.42
N VAL A 39 -6.86 -22.24 -5.27
CA VAL A 39 -5.65 -22.58 -4.50
C VAL A 39 -5.92 -23.71 -3.51
N LEU A 40 -7.13 -23.79 -2.99
CA LEU A 40 -7.53 -24.78 -1.97
C LEU A 40 -8.14 -26.01 -2.62
N SER A 41 -7.99 -27.18 -1.96
CA SER A 41 -8.81 -28.34 -2.35
C SER A 41 -10.24 -28.16 -1.82
N PRO A 42 -11.23 -28.82 -2.43
CA PRO A 42 -12.62 -28.76 -1.94
C PRO A 42 -12.75 -29.16 -0.45
N GLU A 43 -11.96 -30.12 0.02
CA GLU A 43 -11.94 -30.57 1.41
C GLU A 43 -11.36 -29.48 2.33
N GLN A 44 -10.31 -28.79 1.90
CA GLN A 44 -9.70 -27.68 2.64
C GLN A 44 -10.66 -26.48 2.73
N GLU A 45 -11.32 -26.15 1.61
CA GLU A 45 -12.32 -25.09 1.55
C GLU A 45 -13.50 -25.38 2.49
N ALA A 46 -14.05 -26.61 2.47
CA ALA A 46 -15.13 -27.03 3.33
C ALA A 46 -14.75 -26.99 4.82
N ALA A 47 -13.58 -27.52 5.17
CA ALA A 47 -13.07 -27.53 6.53
C ALA A 47 -12.85 -26.12 7.08
N LEU A 48 -12.25 -25.24 6.26
CA LEU A 48 -12.01 -23.85 6.62
C LEU A 48 -13.32 -23.08 6.75
N THR A 49 -14.27 -23.26 5.84
CA THR A 49 -15.62 -22.69 5.91
C THR A 49 -16.31 -23.06 7.23
N GLN A 50 -16.31 -24.34 7.59
CA GLN A 50 -16.90 -24.79 8.85
C GLN A 50 -16.24 -24.14 10.08
N LYS A 51 -14.92 -24.00 10.07
CA LYS A 51 -14.17 -23.36 11.17
C LYS A 51 -14.54 -21.89 11.33
N LEU A 52 -14.62 -21.16 10.22
CA LEU A 52 -14.93 -19.72 10.21
C LEU A 52 -16.39 -19.45 10.57
N ASP A 53 -17.31 -20.34 10.16
CA ASP A 53 -18.71 -20.31 10.60
C ASP A 53 -18.82 -20.50 12.11
N GLN A 54 -18.11 -21.48 12.67
CA GLN A 54 -18.07 -21.70 14.13
C GLN A 54 -17.47 -20.52 14.89
N LEU A 55 -16.45 -19.83 14.31
CA LEU A 55 -15.90 -18.61 14.87
C LEU A 55 -16.99 -17.55 14.99
N GLN A 56 -17.68 -17.26 13.89
CA GLN A 56 -18.74 -16.24 13.88
C GLN A 56 -19.87 -16.59 14.86
N GLN A 57 -20.29 -17.84 14.92
CA GLN A 57 -21.36 -18.28 15.87
C GLN A 57 -20.97 -18.08 17.34
N LYS A 58 -19.68 -18.21 17.67
CA LYS A 58 -19.20 -18.11 19.06
C LYS A 58 -18.87 -16.69 19.49
N THR A 59 -18.36 -15.85 18.56
CA THR A 59 -17.76 -14.54 18.88
C THR A 59 -18.48 -13.37 18.23
N ASN A 60 -19.37 -13.62 17.28
CA ASN A 60 -19.92 -12.64 16.34
C ASN A 60 -18.87 -11.95 15.45
N HIS A 61 -17.59 -12.31 15.52
CA HIS A 61 -16.56 -11.80 14.61
C HIS A 61 -16.62 -12.56 13.28
N GLN A 62 -16.51 -11.83 12.18
CA GLN A 62 -16.55 -12.42 10.85
C GLN A 62 -15.15 -12.39 10.22
N LEU A 63 -14.56 -13.57 10.01
CA LEU A 63 -13.33 -13.72 9.24
C LEU A 63 -13.66 -14.39 7.90
N VAL A 64 -13.20 -13.78 6.81
CA VAL A 64 -13.37 -14.29 5.45
C VAL A 64 -11.99 -14.56 4.84
N VAL A 65 -11.85 -15.68 4.16
CA VAL A 65 -10.67 -15.98 3.34
C VAL A 65 -11.03 -15.78 1.87
N ALA A 66 -10.26 -14.98 1.18
CA ALA A 66 -10.45 -14.69 -0.24
C ALA A 66 -9.17 -14.99 -1.00
N THR A 67 -9.23 -15.78 -2.06
CA THR A 67 -8.18 -15.83 -3.06
C THR A 67 -8.69 -15.22 -4.36
N VAL A 68 -7.86 -14.42 -5.00
CA VAL A 68 -8.20 -13.76 -6.27
C VAL A 68 -7.10 -14.02 -7.30
N PRO A 69 -7.45 -14.35 -8.55
CA PRO A 69 -6.45 -14.62 -9.56
C PRO A 69 -5.69 -13.38 -10.01
N ASP A 70 -6.31 -12.19 -9.89
CA ASP A 70 -5.78 -10.93 -10.42
C ASP A 70 -6.26 -9.75 -9.59
N LEU A 71 -5.37 -8.83 -9.27
CA LEU A 71 -5.67 -7.56 -8.60
C LEU A 71 -6.11 -6.44 -9.56
N GLN A 72 -6.23 -6.73 -10.86
CA GLN A 72 -6.68 -5.80 -11.91
C GLN A 72 -5.84 -4.50 -11.97
N GLY A 73 -4.54 -4.60 -11.64
CA GLY A 73 -3.63 -3.46 -11.64
C GLY A 73 -3.70 -2.59 -10.38
N TYR A 74 -4.56 -2.92 -9.41
CA TYR A 74 -4.65 -2.19 -8.15
C TYR A 74 -3.59 -2.67 -7.14
N ALA A 75 -3.23 -1.81 -6.19
CA ALA A 75 -2.49 -2.23 -5.01
C ALA A 75 -3.37 -3.15 -4.14
N ILE A 76 -2.76 -4.12 -3.46
CA ILE A 76 -3.54 -5.12 -2.70
C ILE A 76 -4.33 -4.50 -1.54
N ASP A 77 -3.84 -3.43 -0.95
CA ASP A 77 -4.51 -2.65 0.09
C ASP A 77 -5.76 -1.94 -0.45
N ASP A 78 -5.66 -1.27 -1.60
CA ASP A 78 -6.82 -0.66 -2.24
C ASP A 78 -7.84 -1.71 -2.70
N TYR A 79 -7.36 -2.83 -3.25
CA TYR A 79 -8.22 -3.95 -3.64
C TYR A 79 -8.94 -4.55 -2.44
N GLY A 80 -8.22 -4.87 -1.35
CA GLY A 80 -8.78 -5.47 -0.12
C GLY A 80 -9.80 -4.57 0.55
N TYR A 81 -9.49 -3.30 0.70
CA TYR A 81 -10.40 -2.30 1.23
C TYR A 81 -11.71 -2.23 0.44
N ARG A 82 -11.65 -2.13 -0.88
CA ARG A 82 -12.84 -2.08 -1.75
C ARG A 82 -13.60 -3.39 -1.74
N LEU A 83 -12.90 -4.53 -1.73
CA LEU A 83 -13.50 -5.86 -1.65
C LEU A 83 -14.31 -6.01 -0.37
N GLY A 84 -13.74 -5.65 0.78
CA GLY A 84 -14.41 -5.71 2.07
C GLY A 84 -15.70 -4.91 2.11
N ARG A 85 -15.66 -3.72 1.55
CA ARG A 85 -16.86 -2.85 1.42
C ARG A 85 -17.88 -3.39 0.42
N ALA A 86 -17.43 -3.90 -0.74
CA ALA A 86 -18.32 -4.46 -1.75
C ALA A 86 -19.05 -5.71 -1.24
N TRP A 87 -18.37 -6.54 -0.47
CA TRP A 87 -18.93 -7.73 0.15
C TRP A 87 -19.70 -7.44 1.44
N GLY A 88 -19.49 -6.27 2.06
CA GLY A 88 -20.10 -5.93 3.34
C GLY A 88 -19.69 -6.88 4.44
N VAL A 89 -18.41 -7.30 4.49
CA VAL A 89 -17.90 -8.21 5.50
C VAL A 89 -17.93 -7.55 6.87
N GLY A 90 -18.46 -8.28 7.87
CA GLY A 90 -18.73 -7.77 9.21
C GLY A 90 -20.22 -7.53 9.44
N LEU A 91 -20.61 -7.48 10.71
CA LEU A 91 -21.98 -7.16 11.08
C LEU A 91 -22.20 -5.66 10.97
N LYS A 92 -23.40 -5.29 10.53
CA LYS A 92 -23.79 -3.89 10.42
C LYS A 92 -23.64 -3.18 11.78
N ASP A 93 -23.09 -1.97 11.76
CA ASP A 93 -22.88 -1.13 12.93
C ASP A 93 -21.83 -1.65 13.94
N ALA A 94 -21.30 -2.86 13.75
CA ALA A 94 -20.24 -3.43 14.58
C ALA A 94 -18.87 -3.39 13.89
N ASP A 95 -18.82 -3.32 12.56
CA ASP A 95 -17.61 -3.27 11.73
C ASP A 95 -16.57 -4.37 12.09
N ASN A 96 -17.08 -5.52 12.58
CA ASN A 96 -16.31 -6.61 13.18
C ASN A 96 -15.93 -7.70 12.17
N GLY A 97 -15.60 -7.28 10.96
CA GLY A 97 -15.17 -8.13 9.88
C GLY A 97 -13.67 -8.05 9.62
N ALA A 98 -13.07 -9.18 9.19
CA ALA A 98 -11.70 -9.22 8.67
C ALA A 98 -11.63 -10.10 7.42
N ILE A 99 -10.69 -9.81 6.54
CA ILE A 99 -10.45 -10.58 5.30
C ILE A 99 -8.97 -10.98 5.24
N LEU A 100 -8.70 -12.27 5.06
CA LEU A 100 -7.40 -12.73 4.59
C LEU A 100 -7.46 -12.84 3.08
N LEU A 101 -6.86 -11.87 2.39
CA LEU A 101 -6.81 -11.78 0.92
C LEU A 101 -5.48 -12.30 0.39
N VAL A 102 -5.53 -13.19 -0.60
CA VAL A 102 -4.35 -13.74 -1.27
C VAL A 102 -4.49 -13.59 -2.76
N ALA A 103 -3.48 -13.00 -3.40
CA ALA A 103 -3.36 -12.85 -4.85
C ALA A 103 -2.12 -13.63 -5.33
N PRO A 104 -2.29 -14.91 -5.75
CA PRO A 104 -1.17 -15.78 -6.06
C PRO A 104 -0.33 -15.30 -7.25
N ASN A 105 -0.95 -14.73 -8.28
CA ASN A 105 -0.24 -14.28 -9.47
C ASN A 105 0.69 -13.11 -9.19
N GLU A 106 0.26 -12.16 -8.34
CA GLU A 106 1.06 -11.04 -7.89
C GLU A 106 1.95 -11.37 -6.70
N ARG A 107 1.83 -12.58 -6.14
CA ARG A 107 2.53 -13.01 -4.92
C ARG A 107 2.32 -12.06 -3.76
N LYS A 108 1.08 -11.68 -3.52
CA LYS A 108 0.70 -10.74 -2.48
C LYS A 108 -0.34 -11.34 -1.54
N VAL A 109 -0.19 -11.04 -0.27
CA VAL A 109 -1.14 -11.38 0.79
C VAL A 109 -1.45 -10.15 1.63
N ARG A 110 -2.69 -10.03 2.09
CA ARG A 110 -3.13 -8.96 2.97
C ARG A 110 -4.12 -9.48 4.00
N VAL A 111 -3.99 -9.00 5.21
CA VAL A 111 -5.05 -9.04 6.21
C VAL A 111 -5.70 -7.66 6.20
N GLU A 112 -6.97 -7.61 5.85
CA GLU A 112 -7.78 -6.39 5.89
C GLU A 112 -8.66 -6.44 7.13
N VAL A 113 -8.71 -5.36 7.91
CA VAL A 113 -9.37 -5.33 9.22
C VAL A 113 -10.45 -4.24 9.25
N GLY A 114 -11.64 -4.60 9.69
CA GLY A 114 -12.73 -3.66 9.94
C GLY A 114 -12.50 -2.88 11.24
N TYR A 115 -13.03 -1.68 11.32
CA TYR A 115 -12.83 -0.75 12.45
C TYR A 115 -13.14 -1.35 13.83
N GLY A 116 -14.17 -2.20 13.93
CA GLY A 116 -14.55 -2.86 15.19
C GLY A 116 -13.53 -3.88 15.68
N LEU A 117 -12.63 -4.35 14.81
CA LEU A 117 -11.59 -5.33 15.16
C LEU A 117 -10.20 -4.70 15.36
N GLU A 118 -9.99 -3.44 15.06
CA GLU A 118 -8.69 -2.77 15.20
C GLU A 118 -8.06 -2.90 16.60
N PRO A 119 -8.83 -2.87 17.72
CA PRO A 119 -8.25 -3.04 19.05
C PRO A 119 -7.64 -4.43 19.29
N ILE A 120 -8.13 -5.47 18.60
CA ILE A 120 -7.74 -6.87 18.79
C ILE A 120 -6.96 -7.45 17.62
N LEU A 121 -7.20 -6.97 16.40
CA LEU A 121 -6.42 -7.29 15.19
C LEU A 121 -5.64 -6.05 14.74
N THR A 122 -4.67 -5.62 15.53
CA THR A 122 -3.81 -4.47 15.18
C THR A 122 -2.96 -4.74 13.94
N ASP A 123 -2.47 -3.69 13.29
CA ASP A 123 -1.54 -3.79 12.16
C ASP A 123 -0.28 -4.59 12.53
N ALA A 124 0.23 -4.38 13.74
CA ALA A 124 1.39 -5.11 14.26
C ALA A 124 1.10 -6.62 14.39
N PHE A 125 -0.05 -7.00 14.95
CA PHE A 125 -0.44 -8.41 15.05
C PHE A 125 -0.65 -9.02 13.66
N SER A 126 -1.35 -8.32 12.78
CA SER A 126 -1.56 -8.73 11.38
C SER A 126 -0.23 -8.90 10.64
N SER A 127 0.71 -7.99 10.86
CA SER A 127 2.07 -8.07 10.31
C SER A 127 2.84 -9.29 10.80
N LEU A 128 2.76 -9.62 12.10
CA LEU A 128 3.39 -10.83 12.63
C LEU A 128 2.77 -12.10 12.03
N VAL A 129 1.45 -12.17 11.89
CA VAL A 129 0.79 -13.31 11.23
C VAL A 129 1.24 -13.43 9.78
N VAL A 130 1.26 -12.34 9.02
CA VAL A 130 1.71 -12.34 7.63
C VAL A 130 3.16 -12.79 7.53
N ASN A 131 4.08 -12.17 8.28
CA ASN A 131 5.51 -12.38 8.12
C ASN A 131 6.01 -13.69 8.74
N ASN A 132 5.45 -14.11 9.87
CA ASN A 132 5.97 -15.26 10.63
C ASN A 132 5.19 -16.54 10.38
N THR A 133 3.92 -16.46 9.93
CA THR A 133 3.08 -17.64 9.74
C THR A 133 2.81 -17.91 8.26
N ILE A 134 2.43 -16.90 7.49
CA ILE A 134 1.98 -17.06 6.10
C ILE A 134 3.16 -17.08 5.13
N LEU A 135 3.95 -16.02 5.10
CA LEU A 135 5.02 -15.85 4.10
C LEU A 135 6.07 -16.95 4.09
N PRO A 136 6.51 -17.55 5.22
CA PRO A 136 7.46 -18.65 5.18
C PRO A 136 6.94 -19.87 4.42
N ARG A 137 5.64 -20.20 4.57
CA ARG A 137 4.97 -21.29 3.85
C ARG A 137 4.81 -20.95 2.36
N PHE A 138 4.42 -19.73 2.03
CA PHE A 138 4.29 -19.27 0.64
C PHE A 138 5.62 -19.32 -0.10
N LYS A 139 6.70 -18.90 0.56
CA LYS A 139 8.08 -19.02 0.03
C LYS A 139 8.53 -20.47 -0.17
N ALA A 140 8.03 -21.39 0.64
CA ALA A 140 8.26 -22.82 0.48
C ALA A 140 7.35 -23.47 -0.59
N GLY A 141 6.44 -22.71 -1.23
CA GLY A 141 5.50 -23.22 -2.23
C GLY A 141 4.19 -23.78 -1.67
N ASP A 142 4.02 -23.77 -0.34
CA ASP A 142 2.82 -24.28 0.33
C ASP A 142 1.79 -23.15 0.52
N LEU A 143 1.10 -22.78 -0.57
CA LEU A 143 0.07 -21.77 -0.55
C LEU A 143 -1.15 -22.20 0.31
N PRO A 144 -1.72 -23.40 0.11
CA PRO A 144 -2.85 -23.84 0.94
C PRO A 144 -2.51 -23.87 2.43
N GLY A 145 -1.36 -24.45 2.80
CA GLY A 145 -0.92 -24.51 4.19
C GLY A 145 -0.67 -23.14 4.81
N GLY A 146 -0.19 -22.18 4.03
CA GLY A 146 0.00 -20.79 4.47
C GLY A 146 -1.32 -20.08 4.71
N ILE A 147 -2.32 -20.26 3.81
CA ILE A 147 -3.67 -19.71 3.96
C ILE A 147 -4.34 -20.26 5.21
N ILE A 148 -4.34 -21.59 5.37
CA ILE A 148 -4.97 -22.26 6.52
C ILE A 148 -4.31 -21.82 7.83
N ALA A 149 -2.96 -21.82 7.89
CA ALA A 149 -2.24 -21.42 9.10
C ALA A 149 -2.47 -19.94 9.45
N GLY A 150 -2.54 -19.06 8.44
CA GLY A 150 -2.86 -17.65 8.64
C GLY A 150 -4.30 -17.46 9.17
N ALA A 151 -5.26 -18.11 8.54
CA ALA A 151 -6.65 -18.09 8.99
C ALA A 151 -6.80 -18.65 10.42
N ASP A 152 -6.08 -19.72 10.76
CA ASP A 152 -6.07 -20.30 12.11
C ASP A 152 -5.50 -19.33 13.15
N ALA A 153 -4.41 -18.65 12.83
CA ALA A 153 -3.80 -17.66 13.72
C ALA A 153 -4.72 -16.46 13.97
N LEU A 154 -5.39 -15.96 12.92
CA LEU A 154 -6.39 -14.90 13.02
C LEU A 154 -7.62 -15.35 13.79
N ALA A 155 -8.15 -16.54 13.49
CA ALA A 155 -9.31 -17.11 14.19
C ALA A 155 -9.03 -17.36 15.68
N ALA A 156 -7.83 -17.82 16.02
CA ALA A 156 -7.41 -17.99 17.42
C ALA A 156 -7.39 -16.66 18.18
N GLN A 157 -6.92 -15.57 17.55
CA GLN A 157 -6.96 -14.23 18.12
C GLN A 157 -8.38 -13.73 18.34
N LEU A 158 -9.25 -13.88 17.34
CA LEU A 158 -10.64 -13.47 17.37
C LEU A 158 -11.51 -14.31 18.33
N SER A 159 -11.00 -15.46 18.77
CA SER A 159 -11.68 -16.34 19.73
C SER A 159 -11.36 -16.03 21.20
N LEU A 160 -10.39 -15.16 21.44
CA LEU A 160 -10.03 -14.75 22.81
C LEU A 160 -11.08 -13.78 23.37
N PRO A 161 -11.28 -13.74 24.72
CA PRO A 161 -11.97 -12.62 25.35
C PRO A 161 -11.28 -11.29 24.98
N ASP A 162 -12.04 -10.21 24.83
CA ASP A 162 -11.53 -8.92 24.34
C ASP A 162 -10.29 -8.43 25.11
N ALA A 163 -10.31 -8.53 26.43
CA ALA A 163 -9.17 -8.11 27.26
C ALA A 163 -7.88 -8.90 26.98
N ASP A 164 -8.01 -10.22 26.73
CA ASP A 164 -6.87 -11.09 26.42
C ASP A 164 -6.39 -10.85 24.99
N ALA A 165 -7.34 -10.63 24.07
CA ALA A 165 -7.04 -10.28 22.67
C ALA A 165 -6.29 -8.96 22.56
N GLU A 166 -6.73 -7.92 23.28
CA GLU A 166 -6.03 -6.64 23.35
C GLU A 166 -4.65 -6.75 23.99
N ALA A 167 -4.52 -7.52 25.09
CA ALA A 167 -3.22 -7.74 25.73
C ALA A 167 -2.23 -8.42 24.78
N ARG A 168 -2.69 -9.40 24.02
CA ARG A 168 -1.89 -10.08 23.00
C ARG A 168 -1.54 -9.15 21.83
N ALA A 169 -2.46 -8.30 21.37
CA ALA A 169 -2.21 -7.31 20.34
C ALA A 169 -1.16 -6.27 20.78
N LYS A 170 -1.23 -5.79 22.03
CA LYS A 170 -0.21 -4.90 22.63
C LYS A 170 1.16 -5.57 22.74
N ALA A 171 1.21 -6.85 23.09
CA ALA A 171 2.46 -7.62 23.11
C ALA A 171 3.05 -7.76 21.71
N ALA A 172 2.22 -8.01 20.71
CA ALA A 172 2.61 -8.06 19.30
C ALA A 172 3.17 -6.71 18.80
N ALA A 173 2.55 -5.59 19.18
CA ALA A 173 3.06 -4.26 18.85
C ALA A 173 4.45 -4.03 19.45
N ALA A 174 4.65 -4.39 20.72
CA ALA A 174 5.95 -4.26 21.38
C ALA A 174 7.04 -5.16 20.74
N GLU A 175 6.68 -6.32 20.23
CA GLU A 175 7.59 -7.21 19.49
C GLU A 175 7.92 -6.63 18.10
N TYR A 176 6.92 -6.14 17.40
CA TYR A 176 7.07 -5.46 16.12
C TYR A 176 8.03 -4.28 16.22
N ASP A 177 7.85 -3.42 17.21
CA ASP A 177 8.72 -2.26 17.46
C ASP A 177 10.16 -2.67 17.76
N ARG A 178 10.37 -3.72 18.56
CA ARG A 178 11.72 -4.24 18.87
C ARG A 178 12.44 -4.74 17.61
N THR A 179 11.75 -5.48 16.76
CA THR A 179 12.33 -6.04 15.54
C THR A 179 12.68 -4.94 14.53
N HIS A 180 11.84 -3.91 14.41
CA HIS A 180 12.07 -2.79 13.50
C HIS A 180 13.08 -1.76 14.05
N ALA A 181 13.10 -1.51 15.37
CA ALA A 181 14.11 -0.65 15.99
C ALA A 181 15.54 -1.21 15.86
N THR A 182 15.70 -2.55 15.91
CA THR A 182 16.99 -3.20 15.68
C THR A 182 17.44 -3.09 14.22
N ALA A 183 16.52 -3.19 13.26
CA ALA A 183 16.81 -3.00 11.84
C ALA A 183 17.24 -1.56 11.52
N ALA A 184 16.57 -0.56 12.12
CA ALA A 184 16.92 0.85 11.96
C ALA A 184 18.30 1.20 12.54
N ARG A 185 18.69 0.58 13.67
CA ARG A 185 20.02 0.76 14.27
C ARG A 185 21.14 0.05 13.51
N GLY A 186 20.86 -1.08 12.88
CA GLY A 186 21.83 -1.83 12.04
C GLY A 186 22.16 -1.13 10.71
N GLY A 187 21.27 -0.31 10.17
CA GLY A 187 21.45 0.42 8.91
C GLY A 187 22.31 1.67 9.00
N ASN A 188 22.55 2.23 10.20
CA ASN A 188 23.19 3.54 10.35
C ASN A 188 24.69 3.47 10.70
N GLY A 189 25.28 2.28 10.77
CA GLY A 189 26.70 2.08 11.17
C GLY A 189 27.75 2.28 10.04
N GLY A 190 27.34 2.27 8.76
CA GLY A 190 28.29 2.30 7.64
C GLY A 190 28.30 3.56 6.77
N GLY A 191 27.29 4.41 6.86
CA GLY A 191 27.10 5.53 5.93
C GLY A 191 27.76 6.85 6.33
N SER A 192 27.98 7.09 7.63
CA SER A 192 28.44 8.39 8.11
C SER A 192 29.90 8.68 7.76
N HIS A 193 30.77 7.68 7.79
CA HIS A 193 32.19 7.87 7.43
C HIS A 193 32.38 8.06 5.93
N LEU A 194 31.66 7.34 5.10
CA LEU A 194 31.68 7.52 3.64
C LEU A 194 31.12 8.88 3.21
N ALA A 195 30.04 9.33 3.87
CA ALA A 195 29.49 10.66 3.63
C ALA A 195 30.46 11.77 4.06
N LEU A 196 31.11 11.63 5.20
CA LEU A 196 32.15 12.59 5.66
C LEU A 196 33.36 12.62 4.71
N VAL A 197 33.82 11.45 4.21
CA VAL A 197 34.91 11.38 3.23
C VAL A 197 34.49 12.01 1.92
N PHE A 198 33.27 11.75 1.44
CA PHE A 198 32.73 12.34 0.22
C PHE A 198 32.65 13.88 0.31
N TRP A 199 32.05 14.40 1.37
CA TRP A 199 31.96 15.84 1.60
C TRP A 199 33.31 16.49 1.86
N GLY A 200 34.23 15.79 2.53
CA GLY A 200 35.61 16.22 2.69
C GLY A 200 36.35 16.36 1.35
N MET A 201 36.15 15.39 0.43
CA MET A 201 36.73 15.41 -0.90
C MET A 201 36.13 16.53 -1.78
N VAL A 202 34.82 16.78 -1.67
CA VAL A 202 34.15 17.91 -2.36
C VAL A 202 34.68 19.26 -1.86
N LEU A 203 34.81 19.44 -0.55
CA LEU A 203 35.37 20.64 0.05
C LEU A 203 36.83 20.86 -0.35
N LEU A 204 37.64 19.81 -0.36
CA LEU A 204 39.04 19.86 -0.81
C LEU A 204 39.11 20.25 -2.29
N PHE A 205 38.26 19.71 -3.16
CA PHE A 205 38.19 20.04 -4.57
C PHE A 205 37.80 21.50 -4.79
N VAL A 206 36.82 22.02 -4.08
CA VAL A 206 36.41 23.42 -4.11
C VAL A 206 37.55 24.33 -3.62
N LEU A 207 38.22 23.97 -2.54
CA LEU A 207 39.35 24.74 -2.00
C LEU A 207 40.53 24.78 -2.99
N LEU A 208 40.88 23.65 -3.62
CA LEU A 208 41.92 23.57 -4.64
C LEU A 208 41.55 24.34 -5.89
N SER A 209 40.29 24.39 -6.30
CA SER A 209 39.84 25.17 -7.44
C SER A 209 39.89 26.67 -7.16
N MET A 210 39.58 27.10 -5.92
CA MET A 210 39.75 28.50 -5.48
C MET A 210 41.20 28.94 -5.41
N LEU A 211 42.10 28.07 -4.98
CA LEU A 211 43.54 28.35 -4.94
C LEU A 211 44.16 28.43 -6.36
N ARG A 212 43.67 27.60 -7.29
CA ARG A 212 44.11 27.65 -8.70
C ARG A 212 43.59 28.89 -9.46
N GLY A 213 42.50 29.52 -9.01
CA GLY A 213 41.96 30.74 -9.63
C GLY A 213 42.70 32.05 -9.35
N ARG A 214 43.76 32.03 -8.51
CA ARG A 214 44.52 33.25 -8.16
C ARG A 214 45.84 33.44 -8.84
N GLY A 215 46.13 32.68 -9.89
CA GLY A 215 47.32 32.90 -10.77
C GLY A 215 46.97 33.84 -11.91
N GLY A 216 47.38 35.10 -11.81
CA GLY A 216 47.07 36.16 -12.75
C GLY A 216 47.66 35.97 -14.15
N ALA A 217 46.95 36.48 -15.12
CA ALA A 217 47.53 36.84 -16.40
C ALA A 217 47.09 38.27 -16.75
N LYS A 218 47.99 39.21 -16.46
CA LYS A 218 48.06 40.49 -17.19
C LYS A 218 48.55 40.16 -18.59
N GLY A 219 47.73 40.32 -19.59
CA GLY A 219 48.12 40.16 -21.01
C GLY A 219 47.39 41.18 -21.87
N ARG A 220 48.14 42.15 -22.25
CA ARG A 220 47.93 43.30 -23.19
C ARG A 220 47.03 42.97 -24.38
N GLY A 221 46.20 43.95 -24.76
CA GLY A 221 45.29 43.97 -25.88
C GLY A 221 45.93 43.79 -27.24
N ARG A 222 45.14 43.28 -28.15
CA ARG A 222 45.25 43.58 -29.57
C ARG A 222 43.84 43.46 -30.18
N ARG A 223 43.37 44.62 -30.67
CA ARG A 223 42.19 44.70 -31.52
C ARG A 223 42.48 43.94 -32.82
N TYR A 224 41.66 43.00 -33.17
CA TYR A 224 41.53 42.56 -34.56
C TYR A 224 40.03 42.44 -34.90
N ARG A 225 39.70 43.14 -35.93
CA ARG A 225 38.41 43.29 -36.57
C ARG A 225 38.37 42.22 -37.65
N GLY A 226 37.43 41.30 -37.60
CA GLY A 226 37.26 40.21 -38.59
C GLY A 226 35.90 39.56 -38.50
N ARG A 227 35.13 39.88 -39.38
CA ARG A 227 33.83 39.47 -39.92
C ARG A 227 33.79 37.97 -40.21
N GLY A 228 32.68 37.29 -39.82
CA GLY A 228 32.14 36.21 -40.65
C GLY A 228 31.93 34.88 -40.00
N SER A 229 30.65 34.46 -39.95
CA SER A 229 30.12 33.15 -40.27
C SER A 229 30.11 32.05 -39.21
N ARG A 230 28.91 31.77 -38.76
CA ARG A 230 28.15 30.50 -38.60
C ARG A 230 28.86 29.25 -38.07
N SER A 231 28.12 28.67 -37.16
CA SER A 231 27.88 27.25 -36.93
C SER A 231 28.41 26.68 -35.62
N GLY A 232 27.50 26.31 -34.76
CA GLY A 232 27.35 24.99 -34.16
C GLY A 232 27.93 24.81 -32.75
N GLY A 233 27.04 24.50 -31.81
CA GLY A 233 27.39 23.80 -30.61
C GLY A 233 27.25 24.57 -29.30
N GLY A 234 26.07 25.08 -29.00
CA GLY A 234 25.74 25.53 -27.66
C GLY A 234 25.48 24.32 -26.79
N VAL A 235 26.30 24.11 -25.77
CA VAL A 235 25.94 23.26 -24.62
C VAL A 235 24.88 24.01 -23.85
N ASP A 236 23.65 23.44 -23.86
CA ASP A 236 22.47 24.03 -23.26
C ASP A 236 22.69 24.30 -21.77
N ALA A 237 22.44 25.56 -21.38
CA ALA A 237 22.52 26.07 -20.03
C ALA A 237 21.38 25.58 -19.09
N ASN A 238 20.87 24.38 -19.32
CA ASN A 238 19.78 23.81 -18.52
C ASN A 238 20.23 22.88 -17.36
N TRP A 239 21.54 22.71 -17.20
CA TRP A 239 22.13 21.92 -16.13
C TRP A 239 21.69 22.33 -14.70
N PRO A 240 21.48 23.61 -14.36
CA PRO A 240 21.01 23.99 -13.03
C PRO A 240 19.57 23.53 -12.74
N ILE A 241 18.70 23.43 -13.77
CA ILE A 241 17.30 23.02 -13.62
C ILE A 241 17.20 21.52 -13.34
N ILE A 242 18.04 20.71 -13.97
CA ILE A 242 18.09 19.25 -13.75
C ILE A 242 18.56 18.93 -12.34
N LEU A 243 19.56 19.63 -11.81
CA LEU A 243 20.04 19.46 -10.44
C LEU A 243 18.98 19.90 -9.40
N TRP A 244 18.21 20.94 -9.71
CA TRP A 244 17.17 21.43 -8.81
C TRP A 244 15.97 20.45 -8.74
N THR A 245 15.58 19.83 -9.87
CA THR A 245 14.52 18.80 -9.90
C THR A 245 14.92 17.55 -9.13
N ILE A 246 16.15 17.06 -9.26
CA ILE A 246 16.65 15.89 -8.52
C ILE A 246 16.75 16.19 -7.02
N ALA A 247 17.20 17.38 -6.64
CA ALA A 247 17.26 17.78 -5.23
C ALA A 247 15.88 17.93 -4.60
N ASN A 248 14.87 18.35 -5.37
CA ASN A 248 13.50 18.50 -4.90
C ASN A 248 12.77 17.17 -4.77
N GLU A 249 13.09 16.17 -5.59
CA GLU A 249 12.54 14.81 -5.50
C GLU A 249 13.10 14.05 -4.28
N ILE A 250 14.40 14.18 -4.02
CA ILE A 250 15.05 13.61 -2.83
C ILE A 250 14.55 14.29 -1.53
N GLY A 251 14.22 15.58 -1.59
CA GLY A 251 13.70 16.34 -0.45
C GLY A 251 12.24 16.00 -0.10
N ARG A 252 11.46 15.45 -1.02
CA ARG A 252 10.07 15.03 -0.75
C ARG A 252 9.99 13.67 -0.06
N SER A 253 10.93 12.77 -0.33
CA SER A 253 10.98 11.45 0.33
C SER A 253 11.44 11.48 1.80
N ALA A 254 11.83 12.65 2.32
CA ALA A 254 12.32 12.83 3.69
C ALA A 254 11.40 13.69 4.58
N ARG A 255 10.15 13.93 4.15
CA ARG A 255 9.27 14.90 4.85
C ARG A 255 7.82 14.45 5.03
N ASP A 256 7.57 13.14 5.03
CA ASP A 256 6.27 12.59 5.41
C ASP A 256 6.37 11.86 6.76
N ASP A 257 6.70 12.61 7.79
CA ASP A 257 6.38 12.30 9.19
C ASP A 257 6.14 13.64 9.88
N ASP A 258 4.97 13.76 10.46
CA ASP A 258 4.44 14.76 11.38
C ASP A 258 3.47 15.80 10.79
N ASP A 259 2.31 15.74 11.45
CA ASP A 259 1.35 16.79 11.82
C ASP A 259 -0.02 16.81 11.14
N ASP A 260 -0.96 16.32 11.98
CA ASP A 260 -2.20 16.95 12.44
C ASP A 260 -3.16 17.67 11.49
N GLY A 261 -4.39 17.19 11.58
CA GLY A 261 -5.52 18.07 11.85
C GLY A 261 -6.20 18.67 10.64
N GLY A 262 -7.42 18.26 10.41
CA GLY A 262 -8.33 19.06 9.61
C GLY A 262 -9.49 18.27 9.02
N GLY A 263 -10.57 18.16 9.79
CA GLY A 263 -11.83 17.60 9.35
C GLY A 263 -12.43 18.36 8.17
N TRP A 264 -13.08 17.64 7.31
CA TRP A 264 -14.16 18.16 6.48
C TRP A 264 -15.27 17.15 6.32
N GLY A 265 -16.38 17.61 6.63
CA GLY A 265 -17.73 17.29 6.68
C GLY A 265 -18.31 16.46 5.54
N GLY A 266 -19.30 15.75 5.96
CA GLY A 266 -20.31 14.96 5.41
C GLY A 266 -20.78 15.20 3.99
N PHE A 267 -21.10 14.09 3.35
CA PHE A 267 -22.23 14.01 2.45
C PHE A 267 -22.97 12.71 2.74
N GLY A 268 -24.22 12.88 3.19
CA GLY A 268 -25.15 11.82 3.43
C GLY A 268 -25.83 11.34 2.16
N GLY A 269 -26.46 10.20 2.25
CA GLY A 269 -27.65 9.88 1.52
C GLY A 269 -27.50 8.81 0.44
N GLY A 270 -28.24 7.74 0.61
CA GLY A 270 -28.68 6.89 -0.48
C GLY A 270 -28.93 5.45 -0.04
N GLY A 271 -30.13 5.17 0.46
CA GLY A 271 -30.62 3.84 0.69
C GLY A 271 -30.73 3.02 -0.60
N GLY A 272 -30.44 1.73 -0.48
CA GLY A 272 -30.66 0.72 -1.51
C GLY A 272 -31.07 -0.56 -0.82
N SER A 273 -32.33 -0.89 -0.98
CA SER A 273 -33.08 -1.99 -0.40
C SER A 273 -32.52 -3.38 -0.75
N GLY A 274 -32.59 -4.24 0.25
CA GLY A 274 -32.62 -5.63 0.37
C GLY A 274 -32.83 -6.52 -0.83
N GLY A 275 -32.00 -7.53 -0.90
CA GLY A 275 -32.26 -8.80 -1.56
C GLY A 275 -31.90 -9.90 -0.58
N GLY A 276 -32.94 -10.44 0.09
CA GLY A 276 -32.78 -11.55 0.99
C GLY A 276 -32.33 -12.80 0.26
N TRP A 277 -31.28 -13.43 0.75
CA TRP A 277 -30.85 -14.76 0.38
C TRP A 277 -31.17 -15.68 1.56
N GLY A 278 -32.23 -16.40 1.42
CA GLY A 278 -32.59 -17.48 2.33
C GLY A 278 -31.79 -18.74 1.98
N GLY A 279 -31.10 -19.28 2.97
CA GLY A 279 -30.43 -20.57 2.89
C GLY A 279 -29.36 -20.69 3.98
N GLY A 280 -29.69 -21.32 5.09
CA GLY A 280 -28.84 -21.96 6.08
C GLY A 280 -27.56 -21.24 6.55
N GLY A 281 -27.63 -20.57 7.70
CA GLY A 281 -26.46 -20.38 8.55
C GLY A 281 -25.49 -19.27 8.26
N PHE A 282 -25.54 -18.61 7.13
CA PHE A 282 -24.69 -17.48 6.80
C PHE A 282 -25.42 -16.17 7.17
N GLY A 283 -25.07 -15.60 8.31
CA GLY A 283 -25.49 -14.23 8.65
C GLY A 283 -24.86 -13.28 7.66
N GLY A 284 -25.63 -12.89 6.64
CA GLY A 284 -25.16 -12.06 5.55
C GLY A 284 -24.42 -10.83 6.04
N GLY A 285 -23.33 -10.47 5.35
CA GLY A 285 -22.57 -9.29 5.61
C GLY A 285 -23.47 -8.07 5.69
N GLY A 286 -23.58 -7.49 6.87
CA GLY A 286 -24.47 -6.36 7.17
C GLY A 286 -23.91 -4.99 6.80
N GLY A 287 -22.77 -4.94 6.06
CA GLY A 287 -22.15 -3.68 5.62
C GLY A 287 -21.16 -3.12 6.62
N GLY A 288 -20.19 -3.93 7.07
CA GLY A 288 -19.06 -3.43 7.86
C GLY A 288 -18.23 -2.41 7.13
N SER A 289 -17.69 -1.44 7.85
CA SER A 289 -16.79 -0.41 7.34
C SER A 289 -15.34 -0.82 7.57
N PHE A 290 -14.51 -0.62 6.54
CA PHE A 290 -13.08 -0.85 6.58
C PHE A 290 -12.35 0.47 6.51
N GLY A 291 -11.23 0.62 7.27
CA GLY A 291 -10.38 1.82 7.30
C GLY A 291 -9.03 1.65 6.61
N GLY A 292 -8.79 0.47 6.04
CA GLY A 292 -7.48 0.13 5.47
C GLY A 292 -6.47 -0.35 6.53
N GLY A 293 -6.91 -0.61 7.77
CA GLY A 293 -6.11 -1.28 8.79
C GLY A 293 -5.73 -2.69 8.39
N GLY A 294 -4.66 -3.23 8.99
CA GLY A 294 -4.14 -4.56 8.70
C GLY A 294 -2.70 -4.58 8.21
N ALA A 295 -2.28 -5.63 7.52
CA ALA A 295 -0.92 -5.76 7.03
C ALA A 295 -0.86 -6.49 5.70
N SER A 296 0.12 -6.11 4.89
CA SER A 296 0.39 -6.73 3.60
C SER A 296 1.78 -7.37 3.55
N GLY A 297 1.95 -8.38 2.67
CA GLY A 297 3.23 -9.03 2.44
C GLY A 297 3.37 -9.55 1.02
N SER A 298 4.60 -9.87 0.62
CA SER A 298 4.91 -10.46 -0.69
C SER A 298 5.93 -11.59 -0.55
N TRP A 299 5.90 -12.58 -1.46
CA TRP A 299 6.82 -13.74 -1.47
C TRP A 299 7.40 -14.05 -2.83
#